data_c6b3b0e8ecf87a5b0177d57c71faa263
#
_entry.id   c6b3b0e8ecf87a5b0177d57c71faa263
#
_cell.length_a   1.000
_cell.length_b   1.000
_cell.length_c   1.000
_cell.angle_alpha   90.00
_cell.angle_beta   90.00
_cell.angle_gamma   90.00
#
_symmetry.space_group_name_H-M   'P 1'
#
loop_
_entity.id
_entity.type
_entity.pdbx_description
1 polymer ?
#
loop_
_entity_poly.entity_id
_entity_poly.type
_entity_poly.pdbx_seq_one_letter_code
_entity_poly.pdbx_strand_id
1 'polypeptide(L)'
;MCRLAAITSNKYFSPMENILALETMKEGHDGSGLGLTLKNLGGEFEELRAYPILSGICSKKGIEVVNDYMKKKGFRLKHVWTPKIKPVKGIVPRDYYFARVYDYPSSYKDKSFSEKEDLLMNTRLALRNIGEPDGSIFVFSFYPDVITLKEVGDPLELGEFFGLDRDGLKAKVIFAQGRQNTNYQIYLYACHPFFIQGYCSMTNGENTAFVPIREFLMSRGFPGYMGYNSDSEVFTHILHYTARQLNFPLSYYKDVITPLKASEIENRKDSGALRLIKQSLRPLCIDGPNMVIGFTPDGTCFMVQDSKKLRPGVVAGVKGKYALMSEECGVDKAIPKRDKSMDIFPMKYDMVIISPGAEEVKAWNQLQG
;
A
#
# COMPACT_ATOMS: atom_id res chain seq x y z
N MET A 1 -2.12 11.40 14.45
CA MET A 1 -2.81 10.76 13.31
C MET A 1 -1.80 10.52 12.20
N CYS A 2 -1.80 9.33 11.58
CA CYS A 2 -0.91 9.02 10.45
C CYS A 2 -1.07 10.04 9.32
N ARG A 3 0.03 10.34 8.63
CA ARG A 3 0.02 11.18 7.44
C ARG A 3 0.21 10.32 6.20
N LEU A 4 -0.67 10.51 5.23
CA LEU A 4 -0.71 9.73 4.00
C LEU A 4 -0.46 10.65 2.81
N ALA A 5 0.46 10.25 1.94
CA ALA A 5 0.76 10.96 0.70
C ALA A 5 0.87 9.96 -0.45
N ALA A 6 -0.14 9.88 -1.30
CA ALA A 6 -0.12 9.12 -2.53
C ALA A 6 -0.10 10.07 -3.73
N ILE A 7 0.75 9.79 -4.70
CA ILE A 7 0.80 10.53 -5.97
C ILE A 7 0.75 9.51 -7.11
N THR A 8 -0.09 9.78 -8.10
CA THR A 8 -0.14 9.05 -9.37
C THR A 8 0.08 10.00 -10.53
N SER A 9 0.85 9.58 -11.54
CA SER A 9 1.22 10.42 -12.68
C SER A 9 1.39 9.60 -13.95
N ASN A 10 1.20 10.24 -15.11
CA ASN A 10 1.58 9.67 -16.40
C ASN A 10 3.08 9.79 -16.70
N LYS A 11 3.82 10.58 -15.90
CA LYS A 11 5.28 10.75 -15.97
C LYS A 11 5.95 10.16 -14.74
N TYR A 12 7.20 9.73 -14.89
CA TYR A 12 8.01 9.31 -13.77
C TYR A 12 8.39 10.50 -12.89
N PHE A 13 8.33 10.29 -11.57
CA PHE A 13 8.75 11.28 -10.58
C PHE A 13 9.51 10.61 -9.43
N SER A 14 10.21 11.42 -8.62
CA SER A 14 11.00 10.95 -7.49
C SER A 14 10.11 10.69 -6.27
N PRO A 15 10.37 9.62 -5.48
CA PRO A 15 9.71 9.41 -4.19
C PRO A 15 9.94 10.55 -3.19
N MET A 16 10.96 11.38 -3.40
CA MET A 16 11.22 12.55 -2.58
C MET A 16 10.06 13.57 -2.64
N GLU A 17 9.25 13.59 -3.71
CA GLU A 17 8.06 14.44 -3.77
C GLU A 17 7.02 14.04 -2.70
N ASN A 18 6.82 12.73 -2.49
CA ASN A 18 5.94 12.24 -1.41
C ASN A 18 6.53 12.54 -0.02
N ILE A 19 7.84 12.41 0.15
CA ILE A 19 8.53 12.73 1.42
C ILE A 19 8.36 14.20 1.77
N LEU A 20 8.57 15.11 0.80
CA LEU A 20 8.38 16.55 1.01
C LEU A 20 6.92 16.91 1.26
N ALA A 21 5.96 16.20 0.69
CA ALA A 21 4.55 16.39 1.03
C ALA A 21 4.24 15.91 2.46
N LEU A 22 4.80 14.77 2.89
CA LEU A 22 4.68 14.31 4.28
C LEU A 22 5.29 15.33 5.27
N GLU A 23 6.42 15.93 4.92
CA GLU A 23 7.07 16.95 5.78
C GLU A 23 6.18 18.18 6.02
N THR A 24 5.36 18.61 5.05
CA THR A 24 4.39 19.68 5.27
C THR A 24 3.25 19.31 6.21
N MET A 25 3.03 18.01 6.41
CA MET A 25 2.00 17.45 7.31
C MET A 25 2.59 16.93 8.63
N LYS A 26 3.82 17.30 8.98
CA LYS A 26 4.62 16.67 10.04
C LYS A 26 4.09 16.76 11.46
N GLU A 27 3.17 17.67 11.76
CA GLU A 27 2.58 17.81 13.10
C GLU A 27 1.93 16.51 13.64
N GLY A 28 1.74 15.52 12.80
CA GLY A 28 1.27 14.19 13.20
C GLY A 28 2.36 13.15 13.33
N HIS A 29 3.63 13.47 13.09
CA HIS A 29 4.72 12.52 13.15
C HIS A 29 5.25 12.34 14.58
N ASP A 30 5.67 11.13 14.90
CA ASP A 30 6.28 10.75 16.18
C ASP A 30 7.53 9.87 16.02
N GLY A 31 8.09 9.82 14.81
CA GLY A 31 9.25 8.98 14.49
C GLY A 31 8.95 7.49 14.44
N SER A 32 7.69 7.07 14.51
CA SER A 32 7.35 5.62 14.53
C SER A 32 7.54 4.92 13.19
N GLY A 33 7.80 5.65 12.11
CA GLY A 33 8.28 5.07 10.86
C GLY A 33 7.71 5.66 9.58
N LEU A 34 8.43 5.36 8.51
CA LEU A 34 8.06 5.60 7.12
C LEU A 34 7.82 4.27 6.42
N GLY A 35 6.76 4.20 5.63
CA GLY A 35 6.63 3.19 4.60
C GLY A 35 6.42 3.84 3.24
N LEU A 36 7.03 3.26 2.22
CA LEU A 36 7.03 3.75 0.86
C LEU A 36 6.83 2.58 -0.10
N THR A 37 5.84 2.66 -0.99
CA THR A 37 5.62 1.67 -2.06
C THR A 37 5.54 2.38 -3.40
N LEU A 38 6.39 1.92 -4.33
CA LEU A 38 6.51 2.43 -5.69
C LEU A 38 5.97 1.37 -6.66
N LYS A 39 5.21 1.82 -7.66
CA LYS A 39 4.66 0.99 -8.75
C LYS A 39 4.81 1.71 -10.09
N ASN A 40 4.88 0.94 -11.16
CA ASN A 40 5.19 1.44 -12.51
C ASN A 40 6.56 2.13 -12.51
N LEU A 41 7.57 1.32 -12.20
CA LEU A 41 8.95 1.75 -11.99
C LEU A 41 9.60 2.28 -13.27
N GLY A 42 10.46 3.26 -13.13
CA GLY A 42 11.29 3.84 -14.20
C GLY A 42 12.77 3.73 -13.90
N GLY A 43 13.59 4.44 -14.70
CA GLY A 43 15.03 4.39 -14.55
C GLY A 43 15.59 3.00 -14.82
N GLU A 44 16.51 2.53 -13.98
CA GLU A 44 17.13 1.22 -14.12
C GLU A 44 16.16 0.02 -14.06
N PHE A 45 14.95 0.22 -13.53
CA PHE A 45 13.93 -0.81 -13.45
C PHE A 45 13.00 -0.88 -14.68
N GLU A 46 13.09 0.06 -15.60
CA GLU A 46 12.13 0.19 -16.72
C GLU A 46 12.10 -1.07 -17.59
N GLU A 47 13.25 -1.65 -17.91
CA GLU A 47 13.36 -2.90 -18.67
C GLU A 47 13.15 -4.15 -17.80
N LEU A 48 13.14 -3.99 -16.48
CA LEU A 48 13.03 -5.07 -15.51
C LEU A 48 11.61 -5.28 -14.95
N ARG A 49 10.63 -4.46 -15.36
CA ARG A 49 9.27 -4.46 -14.79
C ARG A 49 8.51 -5.78 -14.93
N ALA A 50 8.83 -6.59 -15.93
CA ALA A 50 8.22 -7.91 -16.11
C ALA A 50 8.73 -8.97 -15.11
N TYR A 51 9.81 -8.68 -14.42
CA TYR A 51 10.46 -9.59 -13.49
C TYR A 51 10.04 -9.32 -12.04
N PRO A 52 9.91 -10.37 -11.20
CA PRO A 52 9.58 -10.19 -9.80
C PRO A 52 10.71 -9.50 -9.04
N ILE A 53 10.35 -8.53 -8.22
CA ILE A 53 11.25 -7.74 -7.38
C ILE A 53 10.96 -8.05 -5.92
N LEU A 54 11.92 -8.64 -5.22
CA LEU A 54 11.88 -8.86 -3.78
C LEU A 54 12.45 -7.63 -3.06
N SER A 55 11.63 -6.96 -2.27
CA SER A 55 12.04 -5.79 -1.47
C SER A 55 12.08 -6.12 0.00
N GLY A 56 13.12 -5.70 0.69
CA GLY A 56 13.23 -5.98 2.10
C GLY A 56 14.50 -5.46 2.75
N ILE A 57 14.65 -5.88 4.00
CA ILE A 57 15.79 -5.61 4.86
C ILE A 57 16.25 -6.93 5.45
N CYS A 58 17.53 -7.14 5.61
CA CYS A 58 18.03 -8.29 6.36
C CYS A 58 19.39 -8.03 7.03
N SER A 59 19.69 -8.85 8.03
CA SER A 59 21.01 -8.97 8.64
C SER A 59 22.00 -9.68 7.71
N LYS A 60 23.28 -9.68 8.05
CA LYS A 60 24.33 -10.45 7.33
C LYS A 60 23.95 -11.94 7.24
N LYS A 61 23.47 -12.53 8.32
CA LYS A 61 22.97 -13.91 8.33
C LYS A 61 21.69 -14.06 7.48
N GLY A 62 20.79 -13.10 7.57
CA GLY A 62 19.52 -13.12 6.85
C GLY A 62 19.70 -13.10 5.34
N ILE A 63 20.67 -12.35 4.80
CA ILE A 63 20.90 -12.29 3.35
C ILE A 63 21.39 -13.63 2.77
N GLU A 64 22.18 -14.39 3.53
CA GLU A 64 22.60 -15.74 3.15
C GLU A 64 21.41 -16.68 3.08
N VAL A 65 20.54 -16.63 4.10
CA VAL A 65 19.30 -17.42 4.12
C VAL A 65 18.39 -17.07 2.93
N VAL A 66 18.23 -15.79 2.60
CA VAL A 66 17.48 -15.35 1.42
C VAL A 66 18.10 -15.91 0.14
N ASN A 67 19.42 -15.83 -0.02
CA ASN A 67 20.13 -16.35 -1.20
C ASN A 67 19.89 -17.86 -1.39
N ASP A 68 20.09 -18.62 -0.32
CA ASP A 68 19.95 -20.08 -0.35
C ASP A 68 18.50 -20.49 -0.60
N TYR A 69 17.54 -19.84 0.05
CA TYR A 69 16.13 -20.11 -0.15
C TYR A 69 15.70 -19.83 -1.60
N MET A 70 16.07 -18.67 -2.15
CA MET A 70 15.73 -18.28 -3.52
C MET A 70 16.36 -19.23 -4.54
N LYS A 71 17.63 -19.59 -4.36
CA LYS A 71 18.33 -20.59 -5.19
C LYS A 71 17.66 -21.95 -5.14
N LYS A 72 17.30 -22.45 -3.93
CA LYS A 72 16.59 -23.72 -3.74
C LYS A 72 15.22 -23.75 -4.40
N LYS A 73 14.53 -22.60 -4.45
CA LYS A 73 13.25 -22.43 -5.16
C LYS A 73 13.40 -22.26 -6.68
N GLY A 74 14.63 -22.19 -7.19
CA GLY A 74 14.92 -22.07 -8.62
C GLY A 74 14.87 -20.64 -9.16
N PHE A 75 14.76 -19.62 -8.30
CA PHE A 75 14.90 -18.22 -8.72
C PHE A 75 16.35 -17.91 -9.05
N ARG A 76 16.59 -17.19 -10.14
CA ARG A 76 17.92 -16.71 -10.51
C ARG A 76 18.00 -15.21 -10.35
N LEU A 77 18.94 -14.73 -9.55
CA LEU A 77 19.18 -13.30 -9.34
C LEU A 77 19.63 -12.64 -10.65
N LYS A 78 18.95 -11.56 -11.03
CA LYS A 78 19.18 -10.83 -12.28
C LYS A 78 19.78 -9.43 -12.02
N HIS A 79 19.28 -8.73 -11.02
CA HIS A 79 19.72 -7.39 -10.67
C HIS A 79 19.55 -7.14 -9.16
N VAL A 80 20.41 -6.29 -8.61
CA VAL A 80 20.34 -5.86 -7.19
C VAL A 80 20.42 -4.34 -7.15
N TRP A 81 19.41 -3.73 -6.58
CA TRP A 81 19.43 -2.33 -6.19
C TRP A 81 19.53 -2.22 -4.67
N THR A 82 20.35 -1.30 -4.21
CA THR A 82 20.45 -0.93 -2.79
C THR A 82 20.42 0.59 -2.67
N PRO A 83 19.71 1.16 -1.69
CA PRO A 83 19.70 2.60 -1.49
C PRO A 83 21.12 3.09 -1.12
N LYS A 84 21.43 4.31 -1.54
CA LYS A 84 22.70 4.98 -1.20
C LYS A 84 22.61 5.61 0.18
N ILE A 85 22.68 4.75 1.20
CA ILE A 85 22.54 5.12 2.60
C ILE A 85 23.47 6.27 2.98
N LYS A 86 22.91 7.28 3.65
CA LYS A 86 23.64 8.36 4.30
C LYS A 86 23.47 8.27 5.81
N PRO A 87 24.50 8.50 6.61
CA PRO A 87 24.33 8.63 8.05
C PRO A 87 23.40 9.80 8.39
N VAL A 88 22.34 9.52 9.13
CA VAL A 88 21.42 10.52 9.71
C VAL A 88 21.38 10.29 11.21
N LYS A 89 21.44 11.39 12.00
CA LYS A 89 21.44 11.30 13.46
C LYS A 89 20.12 10.67 13.94
N GLY A 90 20.23 9.68 14.79
CA GLY A 90 19.05 8.99 15.36
C GLY A 90 18.59 7.76 14.57
N ILE A 91 19.06 7.57 13.33
CA ILE A 91 18.75 6.38 12.54
C ILE A 91 19.92 5.39 12.61
N VAL A 92 19.64 4.20 13.11
CA VAL A 92 20.62 3.08 13.15
C VAL A 92 20.43 2.25 11.88
N PRO A 93 21.42 2.27 10.95
CA PRO A 93 21.29 1.51 9.72
C PRO A 93 21.29 0.00 10.00
N ARG A 94 20.49 -0.73 9.25
CA ARG A 94 20.54 -2.19 9.23
C ARG A 94 21.57 -2.66 8.19
N ASP A 95 21.96 -3.93 8.25
CA ASP A 95 23.07 -4.42 7.41
C ASP A 95 22.77 -4.30 5.91
N TYR A 96 21.55 -4.69 5.48
CA TYR A 96 21.16 -4.69 4.07
C TYR A 96 19.73 -4.19 3.85
N TYR A 97 19.60 -3.17 3.01
CA TYR A 97 18.35 -2.75 2.37
C TYR A 97 18.45 -3.13 0.89
N PHE A 98 17.41 -3.74 0.33
CA PHE A 98 17.52 -4.23 -1.04
C PHE A 98 16.18 -4.23 -1.80
N ALA A 99 16.28 -4.08 -3.12
CA ALA A 99 15.32 -4.55 -4.10
C ALA A 99 16.05 -5.48 -5.07
N ARG A 100 15.68 -6.74 -5.09
CA ARG A 100 16.34 -7.80 -5.86
C ARG A 100 15.40 -8.33 -6.93
N VAL A 101 15.82 -8.22 -8.17
CA VAL A 101 15.10 -8.70 -9.35
C VAL A 101 15.51 -10.12 -9.65
N TYR A 102 14.56 -10.98 -9.91
CA TYR A 102 14.79 -12.39 -10.20
C TYR A 102 14.15 -12.83 -11.52
N ASP A 103 14.77 -13.80 -12.20
CA ASP A 103 14.06 -14.63 -13.17
C ASP A 103 13.15 -15.61 -12.42
N TYR A 104 11.99 -15.91 -12.99
CA TYR A 104 11.15 -16.98 -12.48
C TYR A 104 11.86 -18.34 -12.60
N PRO A 105 11.56 -19.31 -11.72
CA PRO A 105 12.00 -20.69 -11.89
C PRO A 105 11.58 -21.24 -13.26
N SER A 106 12.42 -22.05 -13.87
CA SER A 106 12.15 -22.61 -15.21
C SER A 106 10.82 -23.39 -15.26
N SER A 107 10.43 -24.05 -14.16
CA SER A 107 9.14 -24.75 -14.02
C SER A 107 7.91 -23.81 -14.03
N TYR A 108 8.13 -22.50 -13.93
CA TYR A 108 7.06 -21.49 -13.98
C TYR A 108 7.07 -20.65 -15.27
N LYS A 109 7.93 -21.00 -16.25
CA LYS A 109 8.04 -20.24 -17.49
C LYS A 109 6.70 -20.13 -18.22
N ASP A 110 6.01 -21.25 -18.35
CA ASP A 110 4.75 -21.39 -19.12
C ASP A 110 3.50 -21.35 -18.21
N LYS A 111 3.66 -21.07 -16.92
CA LYS A 111 2.57 -20.94 -15.97
C LYS A 111 1.81 -19.62 -16.16
N SER A 112 0.52 -19.64 -15.83
CA SER A 112 -0.33 -18.46 -15.81
C SER A 112 0.21 -17.38 -14.88
N PHE A 113 -0.19 -16.13 -15.09
CA PHE A 113 0.23 -15.04 -14.21
C PHE A 113 -0.27 -15.27 -12.78
N SER A 114 -1.48 -15.80 -12.60
CA SER A 114 -2.03 -16.14 -11.28
C SER A 114 -1.17 -17.16 -10.53
N GLU A 115 -0.72 -18.24 -11.18
CA GLU A 115 0.17 -19.23 -10.57
C GLU A 115 1.53 -18.61 -10.19
N LYS A 116 2.02 -17.69 -11.02
CA LYS A 116 3.25 -16.94 -10.73
C LYS A 116 3.07 -16.02 -9.51
N GLU A 117 1.95 -15.31 -9.41
CA GLU A 117 1.66 -14.48 -8.25
C GLU A 117 1.56 -15.28 -6.94
N ASP A 118 0.96 -16.47 -6.99
CA ASP A 118 0.85 -17.37 -5.83
C ASP A 118 2.24 -17.88 -5.40
N LEU A 119 3.11 -18.24 -6.36
CA LEU A 119 4.50 -18.56 -6.06
C LEU A 119 5.22 -17.43 -5.34
N LEU A 120 5.10 -16.18 -5.85
CA LEU A 120 5.77 -15.02 -5.27
C LEU A 120 5.27 -14.75 -3.86
N MET A 121 3.96 -14.81 -3.64
CA MET A 121 3.38 -14.60 -2.32
C MET A 121 3.80 -15.68 -1.33
N ASN A 122 3.71 -16.95 -1.70
CA ASN A 122 4.15 -18.06 -0.85
C ASN A 122 5.64 -17.97 -0.51
N THR A 123 6.47 -17.54 -1.47
CA THR A 123 7.90 -17.30 -1.25
C THR A 123 8.13 -16.17 -0.25
N ARG A 124 7.42 -15.04 -0.40
CA ARG A 124 7.50 -13.91 0.53
C ARG A 124 7.09 -14.31 1.94
N LEU A 125 5.98 -15.03 2.09
CA LEU A 125 5.50 -15.49 3.40
C LEU A 125 6.47 -16.47 4.06
N ALA A 126 7.05 -17.39 3.29
CA ALA A 126 8.04 -18.32 3.82
C ALA A 126 9.30 -17.61 4.32
N LEU A 127 9.82 -16.61 3.57
CA LEU A 127 10.96 -15.80 4.02
C LEU A 127 10.61 -14.97 5.25
N ARG A 128 9.39 -14.42 5.34
CA ARG A 128 8.91 -13.74 6.53
C ARG A 128 8.89 -14.67 7.74
N ASN A 129 8.30 -15.85 7.61
CA ASN A 129 8.21 -16.84 8.69
C ASN A 129 9.58 -17.32 9.17
N ILE A 130 10.58 -17.38 8.29
CA ILE A 130 11.95 -17.73 8.66
C ILE A 130 12.62 -16.60 9.46
N GLY A 131 12.48 -15.36 9.04
CA GLY A 131 13.26 -14.25 9.59
C GLY A 131 12.55 -13.41 10.65
N GLU A 132 11.21 -13.45 10.74
CA GLU A 132 10.45 -12.66 11.71
C GLU A 132 10.76 -13.02 13.18
N PRO A 133 10.93 -14.32 13.56
CA PRO A 133 11.19 -14.68 14.96
C PRO A 133 12.49 -14.12 15.54
N ASP A 134 13.54 -13.97 14.73
CA ASP A 134 14.84 -13.45 15.16
C ASP A 134 15.15 -12.06 14.59
N GLY A 135 14.23 -11.47 13.79
CA GLY A 135 14.41 -10.18 13.16
C GLY A 135 15.49 -10.15 12.08
N SER A 136 15.89 -11.32 11.57
CA SER A 136 16.97 -11.42 10.58
C SER A 136 16.56 -11.09 9.16
N ILE A 137 15.26 -11.23 8.82
CA ILE A 137 14.72 -10.98 7.48
C ILE A 137 13.37 -10.27 7.59
N PHE A 138 13.25 -9.12 6.92
CA PHE A 138 12.01 -8.39 6.72
C PHE A 138 11.75 -8.26 5.22
N VAL A 139 10.71 -8.92 4.71
CA VAL A 139 10.31 -8.85 3.29
C VAL A 139 8.96 -8.16 3.16
N PHE A 140 8.93 -7.04 2.45
CA PHE A 140 7.77 -6.16 2.34
C PHE A 140 6.91 -6.43 1.11
N SER A 141 7.56 -6.69 -0.03
CA SER A 141 6.90 -7.06 -1.28
C SER A 141 7.75 -8.05 -2.08
N PHE A 142 7.08 -8.91 -2.83
CA PHE A 142 7.69 -9.71 -3.88
C PHE A 142 6.72 -9.78 -5.05
N TYR A 143 6.92 -8.90 -6.02
CA TYR A 143 5.97 -8.72 -7.11
C TYR A 143 6.65 -8.00 -8.29
N PRO A 144 6.22 -8.22 -9.55
CA PRO A 144 6.71 -7.44 -10.68
C PRO A 144 6.37 -5.95 -10.56
N ASP A 145 7.30 -5.11 -10.99
CA ASP A 145 7.08 -3.67 -11.10
C ASP A 145 6.69 -2.95 -9.78
N VAL A 146 7.14 -3.48 -8.64
CA VAL A 146 6.87 -2.91 -7.31
C VAL A 146 8.10 -2.97 -6.43
N ILE A 147 8.41 -1.85 -5.77
CA ILE A 147 9.42 -1.76 -4.70
C ILE A 147 8.74 -1.21 -3.44
N THR A 148 9.04 -1.81 -2.28
CA THR A 148 8.60 -1.31 -0.99
C THR A 148 9.79 -1.10 -0.06
N LEU A 149 9.89 0.12 0.50
CA LEU A 149 10.88 0.49 1.51
C LEU A 149 10.16 0.82 2.81
N LYS A 150 10.70 0.39 3.94
CA LYS A 150 10.18 0.72 5.27
C LYS A 150 11.32 0.90 6.24
N GLU A 151 11.23 1.88 7.13
CA GLU A 151 12.14 2.03 8.27
C GLU A 151 11.48 2.86 9.38
N VAL A 152 12.01 2.74 10.58
CA VAL A 152 11.59 3.51 11.76
C VAL A 152 12.34 4.84 11.77
N GLY A 153 11.63 5.94 11.89
CA GLY A 153 12.14 7.31 11.88
C GLY A 153 11.19 8.29 11.23
N ASP A 154 11.53 9.56 11.20
CA ASP A 154 10.75 10.59 10.55
C ASP A 154 10.89 10.54 9.01
N PRO A 155 9.83 10.85 8.24
CA PRO A 155 9.83 10.75 6.79
C PRO A 155 10.95 11.52 6.10
N LEU A 156 11.22 12.78 6.49
CA LEU A 156 12.26 13.58 5.85
C LEU A 156 13.65 13.01 6.10
N GLU A 157 13.95 12.67 7.36
CA GLU A 157 15.20 12.04 7.77
C GLU A 157 15.43 10.71 7.04
N LEU A 158 14.38 9.90 6.89
CA LEU A 158 14.44 8.64 6.16
C LEU A 158 14.58 8.83 4.64
N GLY A 159 13.98 9.89 4.08
CA GLY A 159 14.20 10.26 2.68
C GLY A 159 15.67 10.60 2.40
N GLU A 160 16.30 11.35 3.30
CA GLU A 160 17.73 11.66 3.25
C GLU A 160 18.60 10.42 3.50
N PHE A 161 18.25 9.62 4.51
CA PHE A 161 18.91 8.37 4.85
C PHE A 161 18.99 7.41 3.67
N PHE A 162 17.87 7.18 2.98
CA PHE A 162 17.83 6.36 1.78
C PHE A 162 18.42 7.02 0.52
N GLY A 163 18.76 8.30 0.57
CA GLY A 163 19.29 9.04 -0.57
C GLY A 163 18.31 9.20 -1.71
N LEU A 164 17.00 9.27 -1.43
CA LEU A 164 15.91 9.28 -2.42
C LEU A 164 15.95 10.51 -3.36
N ASP A 165 16.67 11.55 -2.99
CA ASP A 165 16.92 12.74 -3.80
C ASP A 165 17.92 12.52 -4.95
N ARG A 166 18.74 11.45 -4.91
CA ARG A 166 19.91 11.24 -5.78
C ARG A 166 19.93 9.90 -6.54
N ASP A 167 19.12 8.94 -6.11
CA ASP A 167 19.27 7.55 -6.56
C ASP A 167 18.70 7.26 -7.95
N GLY A 168 18.06 8.22 -8.59
CA GLY A 168 17.37 7.96 -9.84
C GLY A 168 16.17 7.01 -9.70
N LEU A 169 15.85 6.55 -8.48
CA LEU A 169 14.66 5.77 -8.22
C LEU A 169 13.42 6.62 -8.51
N LYS A 170 12.59 6.16 -9.43
CA LYS A 170 11.39 6.88 -9.87
C LYS A 170 10.29 5.91 -10.27
N ALA A 171 9.06 6.38 -10.16
CA ALA A 171 7.88 5.59 -10.52
C ALA A 171 6.75 6.52 -10.98
N LYS A 172 5.66 5.94 -11.49
CA LYS A 172 4.45 6.68 -11.85
C LYS A 172 3.40 6.68 -10.75
N VAL A 173 3.45 5.73 -9.82
CA VAL A 173 2.58 5.64 -8.65
C VAL A 173 3.45 5.45 -7.42
N ILE A 174 3.35 6.36 -6.45
CA ILE A 174 4.12 6.30 -5.22
C ILE A 174 3.21 6.59 -4.04
N PHE A 175 3.19 5.67 -3.08
CA PHE A 175 2.43 5.75 -1.84
C PHE A 175 3.41 5.84 -0.67
N ALA A 176 3.23 6.84 0.19
CA ALA A 176 4.06 7.07 1.36
C ALA A 176 3.21 7.34 2.59
N GLN A 177 3.64 6.81 3.73
CA GLN A 177 3.03 7.08 5.02
C GLN A 177 4.10 7.49 6.04
N GLY A 178 3.89 8.65 6.70
CA GLY A 178 4.47 8.97 7.99
C GLY A 178 3.58 8.36 9.08
N ARG A 179 4.07 7.32 9.75
CA ARG A 179 3.32 6.62 10.80
C ARG A 179 3.28 7.46 12.07
N GLN A 180 2.13 7.47 12.73
CA GLN A 180 2.00 7.83 14.13
C GLN A 180 1.51 6.60 14.89
N ASN A 181 2.30 6.16 15.88
CA ASN A 181 1.93 5.04 16.73
C ASN A 181 0.93 5.49 17.80
N THR A 182 -0.08 4.68 18.07
CA THR A 182 -1.08 4.98 19.10
C THR A 182 -1.04 3.99 20.25
N ASN A 183 -1.18 2.70 19.98
CA ASN A 183 -1.40 1.68 21.01
C ASN A 183 -0.52 0.44 20.85
N TYR A 184 0.34 0.37 19.84
CA TYR A 184 1.13 -0.83 19.54
C TYR A 184 2.62 -0.54 19.65
N GLN A 185 3.39 -1.59 19.89
CA GLN A 185 4.84 -1.54 19.79
C GLN A 185 5.25 -1.02 18.40
N ILE A 186 6.28 -0.18 18.34
CA ILE A 186 6.87 0.25 17.07
C ILE A 186 7.45 -0.99 16.37
N TYR A 187 6.86 -1.35 15.24
CA TYR A 187 7.21 -2.55 14.51
C TYR A 187 7.30 -2.26 13.02
N LEU A 188 8.36 -2.72 12.40
CA LEU A 188 8.67 -2.37 11.02
C LEU A 188 7.60 -2.81 10.03
N TYR A 189 7.03 -4.03 10.21
CA TYR A 189 5.93 -4.49 9.36
C TYR A 189 4.63 -3.68 9.54
N ALA A 190 4.46 -2.97 10.65
CA ALA A 190 3.28 -2.15 10.89
C ALA A 190 3.29 -0.80 10.15
N CYS A 191 4.42 -0.40 9.57
CA CYS A 191 4.46 0.78 8.69
C CYS A 191 3.66 0.49 7.40
N HIS A 192 2.71 1.38 7.07
CA HIS A 192 2.01 1.31 5.78
C HIS A 192 2.94 1.81 4.64
N PRO A 193 2.65 1.56 3.36
CA PRO A 193 1.54 0.77 2.82
C PRO A 193 1.67 -0.73 3.06
N PHE A 194 0.51 -1.44 3.07
CA PHE A 194 0.45 -2.90 3.00
C PHE A 194 0.25 -3.34 1.56
N PHE A 195 0.84 -4.48 1.20
CA PHE A 195 0.86 -4.95 -0.17
C PHE A 195 0.61 -6.46 -0.26
N ILE A 196 -0.27 -6.88 -1.17
CA ILE A 196 -0.51 -8.28 -1.50
C ILE A 196 -0.90 -8.43 -2.98
N GLN A 197 -0.14 -9.21 -3.76
CA GLN A 197 -0.45 -9.59 -5.14
C GLN A 197 -0.99 -8.42 -6.01
N GLY A 198 -0.27 -7.30 -6.03
CA GLY A 198 -0.62 -6.13 -6.82
C GLY A 198 -1.60 -5.14 -6.17
N TYR A 199 -2.28 -5.53 -5.11
CA TYR A 199 -3.15 -4.65 -4.32
C TYR A 199 -2.38 -4.00 -3.19
N CYS A 200 -2.64 -2.73 -2.97
CA CYS A 200 -1.95 -1.95 -1.95
C CYS A 200 -2.94 -1.01 -1.26
N SER A 201 -2.80 -0.83 0.05
CA SER A 201 -3.50 0.24 0.74
C SER A 201 -2.70 0.78 1.93
N MET A 202 -3.05 2.01 2.31
CA MET A 202 -2.65 2.65 3.53
C MET A 202 -3.86 3.37 4.14
N THR A 203 -3.87 3.50 5.45
CA THR A 203 -5.04 4.03 6.16
C THR A 203 -4.64 5.06 7.18
N ASN A 204 -5.50 6.03 7.38
CA ASN A 204 -5.55 6.87 8.58
C ASN A 204 -6.82 6.49 9.33
N GLY A 205 -6.69 5.74 10.42
CA GLY A 205 -7.85 5.22 11.13
C GLY A 205 -7.50 4.15 12.14
N GLU A 206 -8.53 3.54 12.68
CA GLU A 206 -8.47 2.45 13.64
C GLU A 206 -9.53 1.40 13.27
N ASN A 207 -9.22 0.14 13.50
CA ASN A 207 -10.15 -0.96 13.35
C ASN A 207 -10.15 -1.83 14.60
N THR A 208 -11.19 -1.72 15.40
CA THR A 208 -11.31 -2.45 16.68
C THR A 208 -11.74 -3.90 16.49
N ALA A 209 -12.31 -4.25 15.34
CA ALA A 209 -12.89 -5.56 15.04
C ALA A 209 -12.04 -6.39 14.06
N PHE A 210 -10.70 -6.31 14.12
CA PHE A 210 -9.85 -7.03 13.15
C PHE A 210 -9.83 -8.56 13.35
N VAL A 211 -10.08 -9.06 14.55
CA VAL A 211 -10.10 -10.51 14.83
C VAL A 211 -11.21 -11.24 14.06
N PRO A 212 -12.49 -10.81 14.10
CA PRO A 212 -13.53 -11.41 13.29
C PRO A 212 -13.24 -11.37 11.79
N ILE A 213 -12.60 -10.29 11.30
CA ILE A 213 -12.18 -10.18 9.90
C ILE A 213 -11.15 -11.25 9.56
N ARG A 214 -10.13 -11.40 10.42
CA ARG A 214 -9.09 -12.42 10.27
C ARG A 214 -9.69 -13.83 10.21
N GLU A 215 -10.54 -14.18 11.16
CA GLU A 215 -11.17 -15.50 11.23
C GLU A 215 -12.03 -15.79 10.02
N PHE A 216 -12.80 -14.80 9.55
CA PHE A 216 -13.57 -14.92 8.32
C PHE A 216 -12.68 -15.18 7.10
N LEU A 217 -11.61 -14.40 6.93
CA LEU A 217 -10.68 -14.57 5.80
C LEU A 217 -9.94 -15.92 5.86
N MET A 218 -9.51 -16.34 7.06
CA MET A 218 -8.89 -17.65 7.26
C MET A 218 -9.82 -18.80 6.89
N SER A 219 -11.09 -18.74 7.31
CA SER A 219 -12.10 -19.76 6.99
C SER A 219 -12.40 -19.85 5.48
N ARG A 220 -12.07 -18.83 4.72
CA ARG A 220 -12.20 -18.76 3.26
C ARG A 220 -10.91 -19.09 2.51
N GLY A 221 -9.87 -19.57 3.22
CA GLY A 221 -8.60 -19.92 2.60
C GLY A 221 -7.83 -18.70 2.07
N PHE A 222 -7.99 -17.53 2.71
CA PHE A 222 -7.26 -16.33 2.31
C PHE A 222 -5.73 -16.57 2.41
N PRO A 223 -4.97 -16.29 1.34
CA PRO A 223 -3.57 -16.71 1.27
C PRO A 223 -2.58 -15.72 1.91
N GLY A 224 -3.05 -14.58 2.41
CA GLY A 224 -2.21 -13.52 2.98
C GLY A 224 -1.67 -13.83 4.38
N TYR A 225 -0.84 -12.90 4.88
CA TYR A 225 -0.35 -12.98 6.25
C TYR A 225 -1.47 -12.67 7.24
N MET A 226 -1.66 -13.55 8.21
CA MET A 226 -2.79 -13.47 9.14
C MET A 226 -2.35 -13.14 10.59
N GLY A 227 -1.06 -12.90 10.82
CA GLY A 227 -0.53 -12.56 12.14
C GLY A 227 -0.77 -11.12 12.60
N TYR A 228 -1.11 -10.25 11.68
CA TYR A 228 -1.35 -8.79 11.83
C TYR A 228 -0.49 -8.08 12.88
N ASN A 229 0.49 -7.34 12.42
CA ASN A 229 1.27 -6.42 13.25
C ASN A 229 0.63 -5.02 13.33
N SER A 230 -0.46 -4.81 12.59
CA SER A 230 -1.30 -3.63 12.59
C SER A 230 -2.73 -4.02 12.26
N ASP A 231 -3.69 -3.41 12.93
CA ASP A 231 -5.12 -3.51 12.62
C ASP A 231 -5.45 -3.04 11.18
N SER A 232 -4.60 -2.21 10.63
CA SER A 232 -4.78 -1.62 9.29
C SER A 232 -4.43 -2.56 8.14
N GLU A 233 -3.74 -3.68 8.38
CA GLU A 233 -3.41 -4.66 7.33
C GLU A 233 -4.67 -5.31 6.73
N VAL A 234 -5.75 -5.39 7.50
CA VAL A 234 -7.03 -5.95 7.05
C VAL A 234 -7.63 -5.20 5.86
N PHE A 235 -7.40 -3.89 5.74
CA PHE A 235 -7.94 -3.12 4.62
C PHE A 235 -7.41 -3.60 3.27
N THR A 236 -6.11 -3.90 3.19
CA THR A 236 -5.50 -4.47 1.98
C THR A 236 -6.00 -5.89 1.73
N HIS A 237 -6.18 -6.68 2.78
CA HIS A 237 -6.68 -8.05 2.67
C HIS A 237 -8.14 -8.09 2.20
N ILE A 238 -9.01 -7.21 2.72
CA ILE A 238 -10.40 -7.09 2.25
C ILE A 238 -10.42 -6.62 0.79
N LEU A 239 -9.59 -5.64 0.42
CA LEU A 239 -9.49 -5.18 -0.97
C LEU A 239 -9.11 -6.34 -1.92
N HIS A 240 -8.07 -7.09 -1.57
CA HIS A 240 -7.66 -8.25 -2.34
C HIS A 240 -8.77 -9.32 -2.40
N TYR A 241 -9.38 -9.66 -1.27
CA TYR A 241 -10.45 -10.66 -1.20
C TYR A 241 -11.63 -10.29 -2.09
N THR A 242 -12.10 -9.05 -1.98
CA THR A 242 -13.27 -8.58 -2.75
C THR A 242 -12.98 -8.42 -4.24
N ALA A 243 -11.87 -7.77 -4.59
CA ALA A 243 -11.56 -7.48 -5.99
C ALA A 243 -10.97 -8.68 -6.74
N ARG A 244 -10.11 -9.50 -6.10
CA ARG A 244 -9.44 -10.63 -6.77
C ARG A 244 -10.19 -11.95 -6.59
N GLN A 245 -10.57 -12.32 -5.35
CA GLN A 245 -11.16 -13.63 -5.11
C GLN A 245 -12.66 -13.65 -5.44
N LEU A 246 -13.39 -12.58 -5.13
CA LEU A 246 -14.81 -12.46 -5.47
C LEU A 246 -15.07 -11.79 -6.82
N ASN A 247 -14.04 -11.23 -7.46
CA ASN A 247 -14.13 -10.50 -8.73
C ASN A 247 -15.18 -9.37 -8.69
N PHE A 248 -15.30 -8.68 -7.55
CA PHE A 248 -16.19 -7.53 -7.43
C PHE A 248 -15.58 -6.29 -8.10
N PRO A 249 -16.38 -5.45 -8.73
CA PRO A 249 -15.95 -4.12 -9.12
C PRO A 249 -15.39 -3.35 -7.93
N LEU A 250 -14.33 -2.55 -8.16
CA LEU A 250 -13.66 -1.79 -7.09
C LEU A 250 -14.63 -0.89 -6.30
N SER A 251 -15.67 -0.39 -6.94
CA SER A 251 -16.71 0.42 -6.29
C SER A 251 -17.38 -0.29 -5.10
N TYR A 252 -17.54 -1.61 -5.14
CA TYR A 252 -18.13 -2.37 -4.03
C TYR A 252 -17.18 -2.55 -2.84
N TYR A 253 -15.88 -2.27 -2.97
CA TYR A 253 -14.97 -2.31 -1.84
C TYR A 253 -15.43 -1.40 -0.69
N LYS A 254 -15.83 -0.15 -0.99
CA LYS A 254 -16.40 0.77 0.01
C LYS A 254 -17.67 0.21 0.65
N ASP A 255 -18.51 -0.45 -0.16
CA ASP A 255 -19.76 -1.03 0.32
C ASP A 255 -19.53 -2.22 1.27
N VAL A 256 -18.44 -2.96 1.08
CA VAL A 256 -18.06 -4.04 2.01
C VAL A 256 -17.59 -3.47 3.33
N ILE A 257 -16.63 -2.55 3.31
CA ILE A 257 -15.96 -2.06 4.53
C ILE A 257 -16.78 -1.05 5.34
N THR A 258 -17.66 -0.27 4.72
CA THR A 258 -18.38 0.82 5.38
C THR A 258 -19.75 0.36 5.89
N PRO A 259 -20.10 0.54 7.18
CA PRO A 259 -21.43 0.21 7.69
C PRO A 259 -22.50 1.11 7.07
N LEU A 260 -23.63 0.52 6.70
CA LEU A 260 -24.83 1.20 6.21
C LEU A 260 -26.04 0.81 7.03
N LYS A 261 -26.97 1.75 7.25
CA LYS A 261 -28.28 1.47 7.84
C LYS A 261 -29.20 0.77 6.82
N ALA A 262 -30.18 0.02 7.30
CA ALA A 262 -31.16 -0.66 6.43
C ALA A 262 -31.86 0.32 5.47
N SER A 263 -32.29 1.48 5.96
CA SER A 263 -32.93 2.51 5.14
C SER A 263 -32.00 3.10 4.06
N GLU A 264 -30.67 3.20 4.34
CA GLU A 264 -29.70 3.67 3.37
C GLU A 264 -29.49 2.63 2.26
N ILE A 265 -29.56 1.35 2.58
CA ILE A 265 -29.48 0.25 1.61
C ILE A 265 -30.73 0.24 0.73
N GLU A 266 -31.92 0.36 1.33
CA GLU A 266 -33.21 0.30 0.62
C GLU A 266 -33.37 1.42 -0.40
N ASN A 267 -32.82 2.59 -0.14
CA ASN A 267 -32.88 3.75 -1.03
C ASN A 267 -32.00 3.66 -2.27
N ARG A 268 -31.11 2.67 -2.34
CA ARG A 268 -30.19 2.50 -3.49
C ARG A 268 -30.83 1.69 -4.62
N LYS A 269 -30.50 2.03 -5.87
CA LYS A 269 -30.95 1.30 -7.08
C LYS A 269 -30.51 -0.16 -7.08
N ASP A 270 -29.33 -0.46 -6.53
CA ASP A 270 -28.74 -1.79 -6.41
C ASP A 270 -29.01 -2.45 -5.04
N SER A 271 -30.06 -2.02 -4.32
CA SER A 271 -30.38 -2.44 -2.94
C SER A 271 -30.41 -3.95 -2.75
N GLY A 272 -30.89 -4.72 -3.74
CA GLY A 272 -30.90 -6.19 -3.68
C GLY A 272 -29.48 -6.79 -3.61
N ALA A 273 -28.60 -6.37 -4.51
CA ALA A 273 -27.21 -6.82 -4.52
C ALA A 273 -26.45 -6.36 -3.26
N LEU A 274 -26.66 -5.10 -2.85
CA LEU A 274 -26.02 -4.54 -1.67
C LEU A 274 -26.46 -5.26 -0.38
N ARG A 275 -27.76 -5.63 -0.27
CA ARG A 275 -28.25 -6.42 0.86
C ARG A 275 -27.56 -7.78 0.96
N LEU A 276 -27.39 -8.48 -0.18
CA LEU A 276 -26.67 -9.76 -0.22
C LEU A 276 -25.20 -9.59 0.17
N ILE A 277 -24.52 -8.55 -0.32
CA ILE A 277 -23.14 -8.22 0.06
C ILE A 277 -23.05 -7.99 1.57
N LYS A 278 -23.94 -7.15 2.14
CA LYS A 278 -23.96 -6.84 3.58
C LYS A 278 -24.24 -8.05 4.45
N GLN A 279 -25.10 -8.98 4.00
CA GLN A 279 -25.38 -10.22 4.73
C GLN A 279 -24.23 -11.20 4.65
N SER A 280 -23.69 -11.44 3.44
CA SER A 280 -22.65 -12.45 3.20
C SER A 280 -21.27 -12.03 3.71
N LEU A 281 -20.96 -10.74 3.67
CA LEU A 281 -19.63 -10.19 4.01
C LEU A 281 -19.68 -9.31 5.28
N ARG A 282 -20.69 -9.47 6.11
CA ARG A 282 -20.86 -8.71 7.37
C ARG A 282 -19.59 -8.71 8.25
N PRO A 283 -18.85 -9.81 8.40
CA PRO A 283 -17.61 -9.81 9.18
C PRO A 283 -16.50 -8.90 8.65
N LEU A 284 -16.56 -8.51 7.37
CA LEU A 284 -15.58 -7.61 6.74
C LEU A 284 -15.92 -6.12 6.92
N CYS A 285 -17.03 -5.80 7.59
CA CYS A 285 -17.38 -4.43 7.91
C CYS A 285 -16.43 -3.86 8.97
N ILE A 286 -15.84 -2.70 8.68
CA ILE A 286 -14.86 -2.06 9.55
C ILE A 286 -15.60 -1.31 10.68
N ASP A 287 -15.19 -1.58 11.90
CA ASP A 287 -15.61 -0.83 13.08
C ASP A 287 -14.49 0.15 13.48
N GLY A 288 -14.79 1.43 13.35
CA GLY A 288 -13.87 2.52 13.64
C GLY A 288 -13.79 3.57 12.54
N PRO A 289 -13.29 4.76 12.87
CA PRO A 289 -13.10 5.82 11.89
C PRO A 289 -11.93 5.48 10.95
N ASN A 290 -12.12 5.67 9.65
CA ASN A 290 -11.05 5.40 8.69
C ASN A 290 -11.16 6.27 7.43
N MET A 291 -10.01 6.52 6.84
CA MET A 291 -9.83 7.00 5.48
C MET A 291 -8.78 6.09 4.84
N VAL A 292 -9.12 5.48 3.71
CA VAL A 292 -8.31 4.48 3.02
C VAL A 292 -7.85 5.04 1.68
N ILE A 293 -6.55 4.96 1.41
CA ILE A 293 -6.00 5.20 0.08
C ILE A 293 -5.40 3.89 -0.43
N GLY A 294 -5.68 3.52 -1.66
CA GLY A 294 -5.15 2.28 -2.22
C GLY A 294 -4.92 2.35 -3.72
N PHE A 295 -4.27 1.30 -4.25
CA PHE A 295 -4.19 1.04 -5.68
C PHE A 295 -4.41 -0.44 -5.99
N THR A 296 -4.83 -0.71 -7.21
CA THR A 296 -5.07 -2.04 -7.79
C THR A 296 -3.94 -2.44 -8.75
N PRO A 297 -3.85 -3.72 -9.18
CA PRO A 297 -2.76 -4.21 -10.04
C PRO A 297 -2.57 -3.42 -11.35
N ASP A 298 -3.64 -2.88 -11.92
CA ASP A 298 -3.59 -2.06 -13.13
C ASP A 298 -3.08 -0.62 -12.91
N GLY A 299 -2.92 -0.20 -11.64
CA GLY A 299 -2.47 1.15 -11.27
C GLY A 299 -3.61 2.16 -11.04
N THR A 300 -4.87 1.70 -11.03
CA THR A 300 -6.00 2.51 -10.56
C THR A 300 -5.78 2.89 -9.11
N CYS A 301 -5.82 4.18 -8.78
CA CYS A 301 -5.71 4.68 -7.41
C CYS A 301 -7.08 5.09 -6.87
N PHE A 302 -7.29 4.98 -5.57
CA PHE A 302 -8.58 5.35 -4.97
C PHE A 302 -8.42 5.88 -3.55
N MET A 303 -9.41 6.66 -3.11
CA MET A 303 -9.61 7.06 -1.72
C MET A 303 -11.05 6.75 -1.30
N VAL A 304 -11.21 6.12 -0.13
CA VAL A 304 -12.52 5.85 0.47
C VAL A 304 -12.63 6.59 1.79
N GLN A 305 -13.74 7.29 1.98
CA GLN A 305 -14.09 7.96 3.21
C GLN A 305 -15.18 7.17 3.96
N ASP A 306 -15.03 7.04 5.27
CA ASP A 306 -15.99 6.35 6.13
C ASP A 306 -17.31 7.12 6.33
N SER A 307 -18.22 6.51 7.07
CA SER A 307 -19.53 7.11 7.40
C SER A 307 -19.46 8.30 8.37
N LYS A 308 -18.34 8.52 9.05
CA LYS A 308 -18.20 9.55 10.09
C LYS A 308 -17.34 10.75 9.64
N LYS A 309 -16.44 10.54 8.70
CA LYS A 309 -15.45 11.55 8.24
C LYS A 309 -14.65 12.17 9.41
N LEU A 310 -14.18 11.31 10.31
CA LEU A 310 -13.31 11.75 11.41
C LEU A 310 -11.82 11.84 11.01
N ARG A 311 -11.49 11.30 9.85
CA ARG A 311 -10.15 11.35 9.27
C ARG A 311 -10.20 12.15 7.97
N PRO A 312 -9.46 13.25 7.86
CA PRO A 312 -9.51 14.09 6.66
C PRO A 312 -8.83 13.40 5.47
N GLY A 313 -9.25 13.80 4.29
CA GLY A 313 -8.66 13.39 3.02
C GLY A 313 -8.95 14.42 1.94
N VAL A 314 -8.04 14.56 0.99
CA VAL A 314 -8.17 15.41 -0.19
C VAL A 314 -7.61 14.69 -1.41
N VAL A 315 -8.33 14.81 -2.52
CA VAL A 315 -7.87 14.36 -3.84
C VAL A 315 -7.83 15.57 -4.74
N ALA A 316 -6.67 15.88 -5.28
CA ALA A 316 -6.48 17.07 -6.08
C ALA A 316 -5.35 16.90 -7.09
N GLY A 317 -5.35 17.70 -8.15
CA GLY A 317 -4.30 17.63 -9.16
C GLY A 317 -4.65 18.29 -10.47
N VAL A 318 -3.94 17.85 -11.48
CA VAL A 318 -4.17 18.22 -12.90
C VAL A 318 -4.17 16.93 -13.72
N LYS A 319 -4.79 16.97 -14.91
CA LYS A 319 -4.74 15.82 -15.82
C LYS A 319 -3.30 15.35 -16.04
N GLY A 320 -3.07 14.06 -15.78
CA GLY A 320 -1.75 13.44 -15.84
C GLY A 320 -0.95 13.46 -14.53
N LYS A 321 -1.42 14.13 -13.48
CA LYS A 321 -0.81 14.04 -12.13
C LYS A 321 -1.83 14.39 -11.04
N TYR A 322 -2.16 13.44 -10.18
CA TYR A 322 -3.04 13.64 -9.02
C TYR A 322 -2.39 13.16 -7.73
N ALA A 323 -2.79 13.81 -6.65
CA ALA A 323 -2.41 13.48 -5.28
C ALA A 323 -3.65 13.09 -4.47
N LEU A 324 -3.52 12.07 -3.62
CA LEU A 324 -4.49 11.65 -2.61
C LEU A 324 -3.76 11.75 -1.27
N MET A 325 -4.16 12.68 -0.42
CA MET A 325 -3.42 12.99 0.81
C MET A 325 -4.33 13.20 2.01
N SER A 326 -3.74 13.12 3.20
CA SER A 326 -4.46 13.39 4.44
C SER A 326 -4.84 14.86 4.58
N GLU A 327 -4.03 15.79 4.06
CA GLU A 327 -4.19 17.23 4.23
C GLU A 327 -3.85 18.00 2.95
N GLU A 328 -4.49 19.15 2.79
CA GLU A 328 -4.33 20.02 1.63
C GLU A 328 -2.90 20.57 1.49
N CYS A 329 -2.22 20.89 2.59
CA CYS A 329 -0.85 21.41 2.56
C CYS A 329 0.14 20.43 1.89
N GLY A 330 -0.09 19.10 2.03
CA GLY A 330 0.69 18.10 1.30
C GLY A 330 0.46 18.17 -0.22
N VAL A 331 -0.78 18.39 -0.63
CA VAL A 331 -1.11 18.58 -2.07
C VAL A 331 -0.53 19.89 -2.59
N ASP A 332 -0.58 20.98 -1.81
CA ASP A 332 0.03 22.26 -2.16
C ASP A 332 1.53 22.12 -2.44
N LYS A 333 2.19 21.27 -1.66
CA LYS A 333 3.61 20.96 -1.87
C LYS A 333 3.86 20.14 -3.13
N ALA A 334 3.05 19.10 -3.37
CA ALA A 334 3.25 18.17 -4.47
C ALA A 334 2.80 18.73 -5.83
N ILE A 335 1.73 19.53 -5.87
CA ILE A 335 1.11 20.07 -7.08
C ILE A 335 0.71 21.54 -6.87
N PRO A 336 1.69 22.45 -6.75
CA PRO A 336 1.42 23.85 -6.35
C PRO A 336 0.67 24.67 -7.40
N LYS A 337 0.67 24.24 -8.67
CA LYS A 337 0.05 24.98 -9.79
C LYS A 337 -1.32 24.45 -10.20
N ARG A 338 -1.99 23.65 -9.35
CA ARG A 338 -3.34 23.14 -9.63
C ARG A 338 -4.41 24.23 -9.46
N ASP A 339 -5.55 24.07 -10.06
CA ASP A 339 -6.75 24.85 -9.76
C ASP A 339 -7.40 24.32 -8.47
N LYS A 340 -7.26 25.05 -7.39
CA LYS A 340 -7.80 24.65 -6.07
C LYS A 340 -9.32 24.55 -6.02
N SER A 341 -10.04 25.22 -6.93
CA SER A 341 -11.50 25.11 -7.01
C SER A 341 -11.96 23.72 -7.47
N MET A 342 -11.05 22.94 -8.07
CA MET A 342 -11.30 21.56 -8.54
C MET A 342 -10.89 20.50 -7.50
N ASP A 343 -10.37 20.90 -6.34
CA ASP A 343 -9.98 19.99 -5.27
C ASP A 343 -11.21 19.25 -4.72
N ILE A 344 -11.10 17.94 -4.59
CA ILE A 344 -12.15 17.08 -4.06
C ILE A 344 -11.83 16.79 -2.60
N PHE A 345 -12.71 17.22 -1.69
CA PHE A 345 -12.68 16.87 -0.27
C PHE A 345 -13.72 15.80 0.01
N PRO A 346 -13.37 14.50 -0.03
CA PRO A 346 -14.35 13.43 0.10
C PRO A 346 -15.18 13.59 1.37
N MET A 347 -16.50 13.54 1.21
CA MET A 347 -17.46 13.61 2.30
C MET A 347 -17.76 12.20 2.85
N LYS A 348 -18.59 12.11 3.87
CA LYS A 348 -19.07 10.82 4.38
C LYS A 348 -19.58 9.95 3.24
N TYR A 349 -19.14 8.68 3.21
CA TYR A 349 -19.52 7.69 2.19
C TYR A 349 -18.96 7.95 0.78
N ASP A 350 -18.09 8.92 0.59
CA ASP A 350 -17.50 9.15 -0.72
C ASP A 350 -16.40 8.15 -1.06
N MET A 351 -16.31 7.84 -2.33
CA MET A 351 -15.18 7.19 -2.95
C MET A 351 -14.74 7.98 -4.16
N VAL A 352 -13.44 8.19 -4.26
CA VAL A 352 -12.79 8.82 -5.42
C VAL A 352 -11.88 7.80 -6.06
N ILE A 353 -11.99 7.63 -7.38
CA ILE A 353 -11.12 6.75 -8.18
C ILE A 353 -10.40 7.59 -9.22
N ILE A 354 -9.12 7.32 -9.38
CA ILE A 354 -8.25 7.89 -10.42
C ILE A 354 -7.81 6.75 -11.33
N SER A 355 -8.11 6.88 -12.62
CA SER A 355 -7.73 5.88 -13.62
C SER A 355 -6.20 5.77 -13.77
N PRO A 356 -5.69 4.63 -14.29
CA PRO A 356 -4.27 4.49 -14.58
C PRO A 356 -3.73 5.64 -15.43
N GLY A 357 -2.51 6.10 -15.11
CA GLY A 357 -1.90 7.24 -15.80
C GLY A 357 -2.48 8.61 -15.42
N ALA A 358 -3.36 8.67 -14.41
CA ALA A 358 -3.96 9.91 -13.93
C ALA A 358 -4.76 10.67 -15.02
N GLU A 359 -5.49 9.94 -15.87
CA GLU A 359 -6.25 10.51 -16.99
C GLU A 359 -7.62 11.02 -16.56
N GLU A 360 -8.32 10.26 -15.70
CA GLU A 360 -9.67 10.57 -15.23
C GLU A 360 -9.78 10.45 -13.71
N VAL A 361 -10.57 11.33 -13.12
CA VAL A 361 -10.99 11.27 -11.72
C VAL A 361 -12.50 11.13 -11.67
N LYS A 362 -12.97 10.15 -10.90
CA LYS A 362 -14.41 9.93 -10.65
C LYS A 362 -14.65 9.91 -9.16
N ALA A 363 -15.64 10.68 -8.72
CA ALA A 363 -16.09 10.69 -7.34
C ALA A 363 -17.59 10.37 -7.30
N TRP A 364 -17.97 9.57 -6.33
CA TRP A 364 -19.38 9.28 -6.06
C TRP A 364 -19.59 9.00 -4.58
N ASN A 365 -20.83 9.21 -4.16
CA ASN A 365 -21.26 8.92 -2.81
C ASN A 365 -21.91 7.54 -2.74
N GLN A 366 -21.58 6.77 -1.71
CA GLN A 366 -22.11 5.42 -1.49
C GLN A 366 -23.65 5.39 -1.38
N LEU A 367 -24.26 6.46 -0.88
CA LEU A 367 -25.73 6.52 -0.74
C LEU A 367 -26.46 6.73 -2.06
N GLN A 368 -25.76 7.13 -3.12
CA GLN A 368 -26.33 7.37 -4.44
C GLN A 368 -26.29 6.13 -5.36
N GLY A 369 -25.48 5.17 -5.08
CA GLY A 369 -25.35 3.91 -5.81
C GLY A 369 -24.42 3.96 -6.98
#